data_b306b92e271c21f272a24918384ae51f
#
_entry.id   b306b92e271c21f272a24918384ae51f
#
_cell.length_a   1.000
_cell.length_b   1.000
_cell.length_c   1.000
_cell.angle_alpha   90.00
_cell.angle_beta   90.00
_cell.angle_gamma   90.00
#
_symmetry.space_group_name_H-M   'P 1'
#
loop_
_entity.id
_entity.type
_entity.pdbx_description
1 polymer ?
#
loop_
_entity_poly.entity_id
_entity_poly.type
_entity_poly.pdbx_seq_one_letter_code
_entity_poly.pdbx_strand_id
1 'polypeptide(L)'
;MSLPQYTDVYNNFDPAALEADILDGRLDSGLNVCHEICDKWADDPRRVALYYEKEGGGDGVLTFAELKEQSARFANYLTSQGIGKGDRVAALLPRTPELLIVIAGALRAGAVYQ
;
A
#
# COMPACT_ATOMS: atom_id res chain seq x y z
N MET A 1 21.68 -18.33 9.09
CA MET A 1 20.36 -18.89 8.75
C MET A 1 20.47 -19.46 7.33
N SER A 2 20.31 -20.78 7.13
CA SER A 2 20.31 -21.35 5.78
C SER A 2 18.92 -21.18 5.17
N LEU A 3 18.88 -20.79 3.91
CA LEU A 3 17.62 -20.75 3.16
C LEU A 3 17.08 -22.17 2.96
N PRO A 4 15.76 -22.39 3.03
CA PRO A 4 15.17 -23.68 2.74
C PRO A 4 15.45 -24.09 1.29
N GLN A 5 15.51 -25.37 1.01
CA GLN A 5 15.70 -25.87 -0.34
C GLN A 5 14.43 -25.57 -1.18
N TYR A 6 14.63 -25.15 -2.42
CA TYR A 6 13.52 -24.81 -3.32
C TYR A 6 12.47 -25.94 -3.43
N THR A 7 12.93 -27.17 -3.59
CA THR A 7 12.05 -28.35 -3.73
C THR A 7 11.15 -28.55 -2.51
N ASP A 8 11.68 -28.31 -1.30
CA ASP A 8 10.90 -28.44 -0.07
C ASP A 8 9.83 -27.36 0.03
N VAL A 9 10.19 -26.11 -0.32
CA VAL A 9 9.25 -25.00 -0.37
C VAL A 9 8.16 -25.27 -1.42
N TYR A 10 8.54 -25.67 -2.61
CA TYR A 10 7.61 -25.92 -3.72
C TYR A 10 6.59 -27.04 -3.39
N ASN A 11 7.07 -28.16 -2.84
CA ASN A 11 6.22 -29.31 -2.54
C ASN A 11 5.27 -29.09 -1.36
N ASN A 12 5.62 -28.16 -0.45
CA ASN A 12 4.82 -27.86 0.75
C ASN A 12 4.13 -26.49 0.66
N PHE A 13 4.14 -25.85 -0.52
CA PHE A 13 3.51 -24.53 -0.68
C PHE A 13 1.99 -24.66 -0.63
N ASP A 14 1.39 -24.00 0.37
CA ASP A 14 -0.05 -23.90 0.54
C ASP A 14 -0.47 -22.43 0.44
N PRO A 15 -1.13 -22.02 -0.66
CA PRO A 15 -1.58 -20.65 -0.84
C PRO A 15 -2.56 -20.18 0.23
N ALA A 16 -3.44 -21.07 0.72
CA ALA A 16 -4.43 -20.71 1.73
C ALA A 16 -3.79 -20.47 3.10
N ALA A 17 -2.78 -21.28 3.45
CA ALA A 17 -2.01 -21.06 4.67
C ALA A 17 -1.21 -19.76 4.60
N LEU A 18 -0.61 -19.44 3.44
CA LEU A 18 0.12 -18.20 3.22
C LEU A 18 -0.81 -16.98 3.30
N GLU A 19 -2.00 -17.06 2.68
CA GLU A 19 -3.02 -16.00 2.79
C GLU A 19 -3.36 -15.72 4.25
N ALA A 20 -3.64 -16.76 5.04
CA ALA A 20 -3.99 -16.62 6.44
C ALA A 20 -2.85 -16.08 7.31
N ASP A 21 -1.60 -16.31 6.93
CA ASP A 21 -0.41 -15.80 7.64
C ASP A 21 -0.09 -14.34 7.31
N ILE A 22 -0.33 -13.92 6.06
CA ILE A 22 0.10 -12.60 5.58
C ILE A 22 -1.01 -11.56 5.67
N LEU A 23 -2.27 -11.93 5.37
CA LEU A 23 -3.38 -10.99 5.25
C LEU A 23 -4.25 -10.96 6.52
N ASP A 24 -4.67 -9.76 6.91
CA ASP A 24 -5.68 -9.57 7.95
C ASP A 24 -7.11 -9.77 7.38
N GLY A 25 -7.28 -9.48 6.09
CA GLY A 25 -8.52 -9.76 5.34
C GLY A 25 -8.46 -11.07 4.56
N ARG A 26 -9.47 -11.31 3.73
CA ARG A 26 -9.55 -12.51 2.89
C ARG A 26 -9.87 -12.15 1.45
N LEU A 27 -9.26 -12.86 0.51
CA LEU A 27 -9.47 -12.64 -0.93
C LEU A 27 -10.89 -12.99 -1.38
N ASP A 28 -11.52 -13.98 -0.75
CA ASP A 28 -12.85 -14.50 -1.10
C ASP A 28 -14.02 -13.66 -0.56
N SER A 29 -13.81 -12.95 0.55
CA SER A 29 -14.86 -12.20 1.26
C SER A 29 -14.66 -10.69 1.28
N GLY A 30 -13.61 -10.22 0.66
CA GLY A 30 -13.27 -8.81 0.53
C GLY A 30 -12.00 -8.43 1.28
N LEU A 31 -11.08 -7.86 0.54
CA LEU A 31 -9.78 -7.40 1.01
C LEU A 31 -9.72 -5.88 1.00
N ASN A 32 -9.40 -5.27 2.13
CA ASN A 32 -9.04 -3.86 2.17
C ASN A 32 -7.57 -3.69 1.81
N VAL A 33 -7.30 -3.51 0.53
CA VAL A 33 -5.93 -3.39 0.02
C VAL A 33 -5.15 -2.28 0.72
N CYS A 34 -5.79 -1.13 1.02
CA CYS A 34 -5.11 -0.03 1.69
C CYS A 34 -4.71 -0.37 3.14
N HIS A 35 -5.55 -1.16 3.85
CA HIS A 35 -5.19 -1.69 5.16
C HIS A 35 -3.95 -2.60 5.06
N GLU A 36 -3.97 -3.53 4.12
CA GLU A 36 -2.89 -4.52 3.97
C GLU A 36 -1.54 -3.90 3.60
N ILE A 37 -1.53 -2.92 2.70
CA ILE A 37 -0.29 -2.31 2.21
C ILE A 37 0.18 -1.12 3.06
N CYS A 38 -0.66 -0.56 3.92
CA CYS A 38 -0.37 0.68 4.63
C CYS A 38 -0.77 0.65 6.10
N ASP A 39 -2.08 0.53 6.40
CA ASP A 39 -2.61 0.88 7.72
C ASP A 39 -2.13 -0.05 8.84
N LYS A 40 -2.03 -1.35 8.57
CA LYS A 40 -1.55 -2.34 9.55
C LYS A 40 -0.08 -2.16 9.93
N TRP A 41 0.67 -1.42 9.13
CA TRP A 41 2.10 -1.14 9.35
C TRP A 41 2.35 0.21 10.03
N ALA A 42 1.30 1.01 10.24
CA ALA A 42 1.40 2.39 10.71
C ALA A 42 1.41 2.53 12.24
N ASP A 43 1.36 1.44 12.99
CA ASP A 43 1.34 1.45 14.47
C ASP A 43 2.68 1.92 15.06
N ASP A 44 3.80 1.61 14.42
CA ASP A 44 5.10 2.23 14.75
C ASP A 44 5.32 3.46 13.87
N PRO A 45 5.30 4.68 14.46
CA PRO A 45 5.46 5.92 13.70
C PRO A 45 6.83 6.07 13.02
N ARG A 46 7.82 5.26 13.41
CA ARG A 46 9.17 5.27 12.83
C ARG A 46 9.34 4.25 11.72
N ARG A 47 8.35 3.37 11.48
CA ARG A 47 8.45 2.35 10.45
C ARG A 47 8.43 2.98 9.08
N VAL A 48 9.52 2.82 8.34
CA VAL A 48 9.70 3.42 7.01
C VAL A 48 8.95 2.62 5.97
N ALA A 49 8.12 3.30 5.16
CA ALA A 49 7.44 2.76 4.00
C ALA A 49 8.27 2.95 2.72
N LEU A 50 8.99 4.06 2.60
CA LEU A 50 9.77 4.40 1.42
C LEU A 50 11.03 5.19 1.80
N TYR A 51 12.17 4.78 1.26
CA TYR A 51 13.36 5.61 1.11
C TYR A 51 13.37 6.18 -0.30
N TYR A 52 13.66 7.46 -0.44
CA TYR A 52 13.70 8.10 -1.75
C TYR A 52 14.88 9.05 -1.90
N GLU A 53 15.39 9.13 -3.12
CA GLU A 53 16.42 10.07 -3.53
C GLU A 53 15.84 11.00 -4.59
N LYS A 54 16.15 12.30 -4.51
CA LYS A 54 15.73 13.30 -5.50
C LYS A 54 16.90 13.64 -6.41
N GLU A 55 16.60 13.84 -7.67
CA GLU A 55 17.57 14.43 -8.61
C GLU A 55 18.01 15.79 -8.08
N GLY A 56 19.32 15.98 -7.92
CA GLY A 56 19.87 17.21 -7.34
C GLY A 56 20.00 17.23 -5.83
N GLY A 57 19.71 16.12 -5.13
CA GLY A 57 19.79 15.97 -3.68
C GLY A 57 18.46 16.19 -2.96
N GLY A 58 18.46 15.95 -1.66
CA GLY A 58 17.25 16.03 -0.84
C GLY A 58 16.58 14.68 -0.65
N ASP A 59 17.37 13.69 -0.30
CA ASP A 59 16.93 12.34 0.07
C ASP A 59 16.04 12.41 1.31
N GLY A 60 15.16 11.45 1.46
CA GLY A 60 14.25 11.39 2.59
C GLY A 60 13.62 10.02 2.80
N VAL A 61 12.77 10.00 3.79
CA VAL A 61 11.96 8.84 4.12
C VAL A 61 10.48 9.25 4.20
N LEU A 62 9.61 8.31 3.86
CA LEU A 62 8.18 8.39 4.13
C LEU A 62 7.86 7.21 5.06
N THR A 63 7.32 7.49 6.23
CA THR A 63 6.88 6.44 7.15
C THR A 63 5.49 5.91 6.79
N PHE A 64 5.13 4.71 7.29
CA PHE A 64 3.76 4.20 7.11
C PHE A 64 2.72 5.09 7.80
N ALA A 65 3.06 5.70 8.93
CA ALA A 65 2.17 6.64 9.62
C ALA A 65 1.88 7.89 8.76
N GLU A 66 2.92 8.47 8.14
CA GLU A 66 2.78 9.60 7.22
C GLU A 66 2.03 9.22 5.95
N LEU A 67 2.32 8.04 5.38
CA LEU A 67 1.60 7.52 4.20
C LEU A 67 0.11 7.33 4.50
N LYS A 68 -0.23 6.77 5.67
CA LYS A 68 -1.60 6.62 6.14
C LYS A 68 -2.31 7.97 6.24
N GLU A 69 -1.69 8.95 6.90
CA GLU A 69 -2.26 10.28 7.08
C GLU A 69 -2.48 10.99 5.74
N GLN A 70 -1.44 11.03 4.89
CA GLN A 70 -1.49 11.76 3.62
C GLN A 70 -2.44 11.09 2.61
N SER A 71 -2.45 9.76 2.55
CA SER A 71 -3.40 9.04 1.70
C SER A 71 -4.85 9.20 2.17
N ALA A 72 -5.10 9.30 3.48
CA ALA A 72 -6.43 9.58 4.01
C ALA A 72 -6.89 11.00 3.65
N ARG A 73 -6.01 12.00 3.73
CA ARG A 73 -6.32 13.37 3.28
C ARG A 73 -6.67 13.40 1.79
N PHE A 74 -5.91 12.69 0.96
CA PHE A 74 -6.17 12.60 -0.47
C PHE A 74 -7.48 11.86 -0.76
N ALA A 75 -7.77 10.76 -0.07
CA ALA A 75 -9.06 10.06 -0.20
C ALA A 75 -10.24 10.95 0.18
N ASN A 76 -10.13 11.74 1.26
CA ASN A 76 -11.16 12.71 1.64
C ASN A 76 -11.37 13.79 0.56
N TYR A 77 -10.28 14.26 -0.07
CA TYR A 77 -10.38 15.17 -1.20
C TYR A 77 -11.12 14.53 -2.38
N LEU A 78 -10.77 13.30 -2.78
CA LEU A 78 -11.46 12.58 -3.85
C LEU A 78 -12.96 12.44 -3.56
N THR A 79 -13.30 12.04 -2.35
CA THR A 79 -14.71 11.90 -1.91
C THR A 79 -15.44 13.22 -1.96
N SER A 80 -14.80 14.34 -1.58
CA SER A 80 -15.39 15.68 -1.66
C SER A 80 -15.68 16.12 -3.11
N GLN A 81 -14.96 15.53 -4.08
CA GLN A 81 -15.19 15.73 -5.52
C GLN A 81 -16.21 14.74 -6.11
N GLY A 82 -16.84 13.92 -5.28
CA GLY A 82 -17.79 12.90 -5.70
C GLY A 82 -17.17 11.62 -6.26
N ILE A 83 -15.87 11.44 -6.10
CA ILE A 83 -15.14 10.25 -6.54
C ILE A 83 -15.21 9.19 -5.46
N GLY A 84 -15.60 7.96 -5.82
CA GLY A 84 -15.76 6.85 -4.89
C GLY A 84 -15.57 5.49 -5.55
N LYS A 85 -16.22 4.49 -4.98
CA LYS A 85 -16.07 3.10 -5.41
C LYS A 85 -16.41 2.90 -6.88
N GLY A 86 -15.44 2.36 -7.63
CA GLY A 86 -15.56 2.05 -9.06
C GLY A 86 -15.19 3.20 -10.00
N ASP A 87 -14.98 4.41 -9.48
CA ASP A 87 -14.43 5.51 -10.29
C ASP A 87 -12.95 5.29 -10.59
N ARG A 88 -12.45 5.93 -11.62
CA ARG A 88 -11.05 5.84 -12.04
C ARG A 88 -10.30 7.10 -11.66
N VAL A 89 -9.17 6.94 -11.01
CA VAL A 89 -8.20 8.00 -10.72
C VAL A 89 -6.93 7.71 -11.51
N ALA A 90 -6.60 8.56 -12.45
CA ALA A 90 -5.36 8.46 -13.20
C ALA A 90 -4.36 9.51 -12.72
N ALA A 91 -3.10 9.12 -12.59
CA ALA A 91 -2.04 10.05 -12.26
C ALA A 91 -0.81 9.84 -13.16
N LEU A 92 -0.29 10.94 -13.68
CA LEU A 92 0.98 10.99 -14.39
C LEU A 92 1.96 11.78 -13.51
N LEU A 93 2.69 11.08 -12.67
CA LEU A 93 3.62 11.65 -11.70
C LEU A 93 5.03 11.10 -11.91
N PRO A 94 6.08 11.86 -11.62
CA PRO A 94 7.42 11.33 -11.52
C PRO A 94 7.50 10.34 -10.33
N ARG A 95 8.63 9.62 -10.23
CA ARG A 95 8.88 8.69 -9.12
C ARG A 95 9.19 9.44 -7.82
N THR A 96 8.17 10.05 -7.25
CA THR A 96 8.24 10.78 -5.98
C THR A 96 7.32 10.14 -4.94
N PRO A 97 7.48 10.47 -3.65
CA PRO A 97 6.61 9.93 -2.58
C PRO A 97 5.13 10.16 -2.83
N GLU A 98 4.77 11.26 -3.50
CA GLU A 98 3.39 11.60 -3.85
C GLU A 98 2.70 10.54 -4.70
N LEU A 99 3.46 9.80 -5.51
CA LEU A 99 2.92 8.69 -6.30
C LEU A 99 2.31 7.61 -5.40
N LEU A 100 3.00 7.21 -4.32
CA LEU A 100 2.48 6.23 -3.37
C LEU A 100 1.27 6.78 -2.60
N ILE A 101 1.29 8.06 -2.25
CA ILE A 101 0.18 8.73 -1.56
C ILE A 101 -1.08 8.72 -2.44
N VAL A 102 -0.94 9.02 -3.74
CA VAL A 102 -2.05 9.01 -4.69
C VAL A 102 -2.60 7.60 -4.90
N ILE A 103 -1.73 6.61 -5.06
CA ILE A 103 -2.14 5.20 -5.19
C ILE A 103 -2.92 4.75 -3.95
N ALA A 104 -2.33 4.91 -2.76
CA ALA A 104 -2.96 4.50 -1.52
C ALA A 104 -4.27 5.27 -1.25
N GLY A 105 -4.33 6.56 -1.56
CA GLY A 105 -5.52 7.37 -1.40
C GLY A 105 -6.65 7.01 -2.37
N ALA A 106 -6.34 6.69 -3.62
CA ALA A 106 -7.33 6.19 -4.58
C ALA A 106 -7.93 4.85 -4.12
N LEU A 107 -7.08 3.90 -3.70
CA LEU A 107 -7.53 2.63 -3.14
C LEU A 107 -8.35 2.80 -1.87
N ARG A 108 -7.99 3.76 -1.00
CA ARG A 108 -8.72 4.09 0.22
C ARG A 108 -10.11 4.66 -0.07
N ALA A 109 -10.27 5.45 -1.13
CA ALA A 109 -11.56 5.95 -1.60
C ALA A 109 -12.40 4.86 -2.31
N GLY A 110 -11.85 3.66 -2.52
CA GLY A 110 -12.49 2.59 -3.29
C GLY A 110 -12.42 2.81 -4.81
N ALA A 111 -11.64 3.77 -5.26
CA ALA A 111 -11.46 4.06 -6.67
C ALA A 111 -10.43 3.10 -7.31
N VAL A 112 -10.50 2.97 -8.63
CA VAL A 112 -9.53 2.23 -9.43
C VAL A 112 -8.39 3.18 -9.81
N TYR A 113 -7.17 2.84 -9.41
CA TYR A 113 -5.98 3.62 -9.80
C TYR A 113 -5.48 3.20 -11.18
N GLN A 114 -5.10 4.18 -11.96
CA GLN A 114 -4.57 4.01 -13.32
C GLN A 114 -3.32 4.86 -13.58
#